data_8ed80fe667933d0d0321aed0b9199424
#
_entry.id   8ed80fe667933d0d0321aed0b9199424
#
_cell.length_a   1.000
_cell.length_b   1.000
_cell.length_c   1.000
_cell.angle_alpha   90.00
_cell.angle_beta   90.00
_cell.angle_gamma   90.00
#
_symmetry.space_group_name_H-M   'P 1'
#
loop_
_entity.id
_entity.type
_entity.pdbx_description
1 polymer ?
#
loop_
_entity_poly.entity_id
_entity_poly.type
_entity_poly.pdbx_seq_one_letter_code
_entity_poly.pdbx_strand_id
1 'polypeptide(L)'
;MKIATIARNPKNSPNMTANDAAILSSVAKELTLMGAEVVAIDENGDIPEDADVVCHMSRTPEVLEKLKKAEERGITVINTPDTIEKCSRIRTMELLELNGIPQPAFSVVEKEEDLNDSTFPAWIKRGTGWSCHKNDVCYVTDKKEALEAIEEMRQRGIESFVYTAHCKGDIIKFYGVGNRYFTYSYPVADKTKFGLEKINGAIKHYPFDINSMQRVVVKAAEAIGMTIYGGDCIVDEKGNISLIDLNDFPSFSSVREEAAKEIAKSIIKTLKIK
;
A
#
# COMPACT_ATOMS: atom_id res chain seq x y z
N MET A 1 -16.50 16.52 18.27
CA MET A 1 -15.88 15.38 17.57
C MET A 1 -14.39 15.59 17.63
N LYS A 2 -13.69 14.69 18.29
CA LYS A 2 -12.25 14.75 18.51
C LYS A 2 -11.54 13.65 17.73
N ILE A 3 -10.59 14.02 16.90
CA ILE A 3 -9.86 13.10 16.01
C ILE A 3 -8.37 13.19 16.32
N ALA A 4 -7.80 12.06 16.69
CA ALA A 4 -6.35 11.93 16.85
C ALA A 4 -5.69 11.57 15.51
N THR A 5 -4.53 12.15 15.23
CA THR A 5 -3.73 11.78 14.05
C THR A 5 -2.33 11.33 14.46
N ILE A 6 -1.85 10.21 13.84
CA ILE A 6 -0.52 9.67 14.11
C ILE A 6 0.23 9.55 12.78
N ALA A 7 1.38 10.23 12.69
CA ALA A 7 2.22 10.18 11.49
C ALA A 7 2.94 8.84 11.33
N ARG A 8 3.38 8.53 10.11
CA ARG A 8 4.24 7.39 9.83
C ARG A 8 5.65 7.63 10.34
N ASN A 9 6.20 6.63 11.01
CA ASN A 9 7.60 6.67 11.39
C ASN A 9 8.50 6.75 10.14
N PRO A 10 9.44 7.70 10.07
CA PRO A 10 10.34 7.83 8.93
C PRO A 10 11.11 6.55 8.57
N LYS A 11 11.40 5.68 9.54
CA LYS A 11 12.05 4.38 9.31
C LYS A 11 11.22 3.45 8.42
N ASN A 12 9.89 3.58 8.46
CA ASN A 12 8.96 2.75 7.69
C ASN A 12 8.69 3.27 6.28
N SER A 13 9.16 4.49 5.96
CA SER A 13 9.00 5.13 4.63
C SER A 13 10.06 6.22 4.42
N PRO A 14 11.35 5.89 4.45
CA PRO A 14 12.43 6.87 4.50
C PRO A 14 12.46 7.84 3.31
N ASN A 15 12.04 7.35 2.13
CA ASN A 15 12.04 8.16 0.90
C ASN A 15 10.76 9.00 0.70
N MET A 16 9.77 8.87 1.58
CA MET A 16 8.46 9.50 1.44
C MET A 16 8.04 10.33 2.65
N THR A 17 8.92 10.51 3.63
CA THR A 17 8.63 11.17 4.92
C THR A 17 7.91 12.51 4.75
N ALA A 18 8.40 13.39 3.86
CA ALA A 18 7.77 14.69 3.61
C ALA A 18 6.40 14.57 2.94
N ASN A 19 6.23 13.62 2.03
CA ASN A 19 4.96 13.39 1.34
C ASN A 19 3.91 12.76 2.27
N ASP A 20 4.33 11.83 3.14
CA ASP A 20 3.47 11.21 4.15
C ASP A 20 3.01 12.24 5.19
N ALA A 21 3.91 13.09 5.67
CA ALA A 21 3.55 14.20 6.55
C ALA A 21 2.59 15.19 5.88
N ALA A 22 2.81 15.50 4.60
CA ALA A 22 1.98 16.44 3.86
C ALA A 22 0.55 15.95 3.66
N ILE A 23 0.32 14.65 3.32
CA ILE A 23 -1.05 14.14 3.19
C ILE A 23 -1.77 14.13 4.54
N LEU A 24 -1.12 13.68 5.62
CA LEU A 24 -1.74 13.66 6.93
C LEU A 24 -2.10 15.07 7.43
N SER A 25 -1.22 16.04 7.21
CA SER A 25 -1.47 17.46 7.50
C SER A 25 -2.65 18.01 6.68
N SER A 26 -2.74 17.66 5.39
CA SER A 26 -3.87 18.07 4.55
C SER A 26 -5.19 17.47 5.04
N VAL A 27 -5.20 16.20 5.45
CA VAL A 27 -6.37 15.54 6.05
C VAL A 27 -6.77 16.22 7.35
N ALA A 28 -5.81 16.52 8.24
CA ALA A 28 -6.06 17.21 9.50
C ALA A 28 -6.70 18.60 9.25
N LYS A 29 -6.20 19.34 8.27
CA LYS A 29 -6.77 20.63 7.85
C LYS A 29 -8.23 20.50 7.38
N GLU A 30 -8.52 19.54 6.51
CA GLU A 30 -9.89 19.31 6.01
C GLU A 30 -10.84 18.89 7.14
N LEU A 31 -10.39 18.03 8.06
CA LEU A 31 -11.18 17.66 9.25
C LEU A 31 -11.49 18.86 10.14
N THR A 32 -10.52 19.74 10.36
CA THR A 32 -10.72 21.00 11.11
C THR A 32 -11.73 21.91 10.41
N LEU A 33 -11.65 22.06 9.08
CA LEU A 33 -12.63 22.81 8.29
C LEU A 33 -14.06 22.24 8.37
N MET A 34 -14.16 20.92 8.61
CA MET A 34 -15.45 20.23 8.83
C MET A 34 -15.92 20.27 10.30
N GLY A 35 -15.24 21.03 11.17
CA GLY A 35 -15.63 21.27 12.56
C GLY A 35 -15.11 20.22 13.56
N ALA A 36 -14.12 19.40 13.19
CA ALA A 36 -13.47 18.48 14.13
C ALA A 36 -12.37 19.20 14.94
N GLU A 37 -12.24 18.83 16.20
CA GLU A 37 -11.02 19.05 16.98
C GLU A 37 -9.99 18.01 16.57
N VAL A 38 -8.87 18.42 15.97
CA VAL A 38 -7.82 17.51 15.53
C VAL A 38 -6.59 17.64 16.41
N VAL A 39 -6.15 16.51 16.98
CA VAL A 39 -4.98 16.42 17.86
C VAL A 39 -3.92 15.55 17.20
N ALA A 40 -2.76 16.11 16.89
CA ALA A 40 -1.62 15.34 16.42
C ALA A 40 -0.93 14.66 17.62
N ILE A 41 -0.68 13.37 17.51
CA ILE A 41 -0.05 12.56 18.55
C ILE A 41 1.25 11.99 17.98
N ASP A 42 2.30 12.05 18.78
CA ASP A 42 3.53 11.31 18.52
C ASP A 42 3.32 9.81 18.72
N GLU A 43 4.08 8.96 18.01
CA GLU A 43 3.98 7.49 18.17
C GLU A 43 4.19 7.01 19.62
N ASN A 44 4.96 7.75 20.42
CA ASN A 44 5.17 7.46 21.84
C ASN A 44 4.07 8.01 22.75
N GLY A 45 3.26 8.95 22.25
CA GLY A 45 2.18 9.58 23.00
C GLY A 45 0.99 8.65 23.27
N ASP A 46 0.12 9.07 24.18
CA ASP A 46 -1.09 8.35 24.50
C ASP A 46 -2.26 8.83 23.62
N ILE A 47 -3.11 7.90 23.21
CA ILE A 47 -4.33 8.20 22.48
C ILE A 47 -5.33 8.76 23.49
N PRO A 48 -5.89 9.98 23.27
CA PRO A 48 -6.88 10.57 24.18
C PRO A 48 -8.07 9.64 24.39
N GLU A 49 -8.49 9.51 25.64
CA GLU A 49 -9.64 8.65 25.99
C GLU A 49 -10.96 9.13 25.37
N ASP A 50 -11.06 10.45 25.15
CA ASP A 50 -12.21 11.12 24.55
C ASP A 50 -12.10 11.28 23.03
N ALA A 51 -11.16 10.59 22.37
CA ALA A 51 -11.08 10.57 20.91
C ALA A 51 -12.23 9.75 20.31
N ASP A 52 -12.87 10.27 19.30
CA ASP A 52 -13.88 9.55 18.52
C ASP A 52 -13.24 8.68 17.43
N VAL A 53 -12.14 9.18 16.84
CA VAL A 53 -11.40 8.49 15.76
C VAL A 53 -9.90 8.67 15.93
N VAL A 54 -9.15 7.64 15.54
CA VAL A 54 -7.72 7.75 15.24
C VAL A 54 -7.50 7.55 13.75
N CYS A 55 -6.99 8.57 13.07
CA CYS A 55 -6.52 8.50 11.69
C CYS A 55 -4.99 8.41 11.70
N HIS A 56 -4.42 7.29 11.28
CA HIS A 56 -3.00 7.07 11.42
C HIS A 56 -2.33 6.52 10.16
N MET A 57 -1.03 6.70 10.10
CA MET A 57 -0.16 6.09 9.09
C MET A 57 0.91 5.20 9.73
N SER A 58 0.82 4.94 11.03
CA SER A 58 1.82 4.14 11.75
C SER A 58 1.75 2.67 11.36
N ARG A 59 2.92 2.05 11.35
CA ARG A 59 3.16 0.62 11.10
C ARG A 59 4.02 -0.02 12.20
N THR A 60 4.33 0.77 13.23
CA THR A 60 5.17 0.35 14.36
C THR A 60 4.38 -0.61 15.23
N PRO A 61 4.88 -1.81 15.56
CA PRO A 61 4.13 -2.81 16.33
C PRO A 61 3.58 -2.28 17.64
N GLU A 62 4.38 -1.52 18.39
CA GLU A 62 3.98 -0.93 19.67
C GLU A 62 2.81 0.06 19.52
N VAL A 63 2.76 0.79 18.40
CA VAL A 63 1.65 1.70 18.09
C VAL A 63 0.42 0.91 17.69
N LEU A 64 0.58 -0.17 16.91
CA LEU A 64 -0.55 -1.02 16.53
C LEU A 64 -1.23 -1.64 17.77
N GLU A 65 -0.46 -2.05 18.79
CA GLU A 65 -1.02 -2.52 20.05
C GLU A 65 -1.77 -1.41 20.84
N LYS A 66 -1.28 -0.16 20.81
CA LYS A 66 -2.02 0.98 21.38
C LYS A 66 -3.34 1.23 20.63
N LEU A 67 -3.32 1.08 19.31
CA LEU A 67 -4.50 1.26 18.46
C LEU A 67 -5.54 0.15 18.68
N LYS A 68 -5.13 -1.11 18.87
CA LYS A 68 -6.03 -2.21 19.25
C LYS A 68 -6.74 -1.91 20.57
N LYS A 69 -6.00 -1.44 21.59
CA LYS A 69 -6.59 -1.01 22.86
C LYS A 69 -7.54 0.18 22.71
N ALA A 70 -7.31 1.07 21.75
CA ALA A 70 -8.23 2.15 21.44
C ALA A 70 -9.54 1.60 20.82
N GLU A 71 -9.46 0.62 19.91
CA GLU A 71 -10.65 -0.06 19.36
C GLU A 71 -11.46 -0.78 20.45
N GLU A 72 -10.80 -1.44 21.40
CA GLU A 72 -11.46 -2.08 22.56
C GLU A 72 -12.24 -1.07 23.42
N ARG A 73 -11.81 0.20 23.47
CA ARG A 73 -12.52 1.31 24.12
C ARG A 73 -13.64 1.91 23.27
N GLY A 74 -13.87 1.40 22.04
CA GLY A 74 -14.89 1.87 21.12
C GLY A 74 -14.44 3.02 20.22
N ILE A 75 -13.17 3.41 20.24
CA ILE A 75 -12.59 4.43 19.34
C ILE A 75 -12.46 3.82 17.94
N THR A 76 -12.89 4.55 16.93
CA THR A 76 -12.73 4.10 15.54
C THR A 76 -11.28 4.31 15.07
N VAL A 77 -10.65 3.30 14.49
CA VAL A 77 -9.27 3.40 13.94
C VAL A 77 -9.28 3.19 12.42
N ILE A 78 -8.60 4.05 11.66
CA ILE A 78 -8.56 4.03 10.19
C ILE A 78 -7.11 4.21 9.67
N ASN A 79 -6.56 3.23 8.90
CA ASN A 79 -7.02 1.85 8.72
C ASN A 79 -6.87 1.10 10.05
N THR A 80 -7.60 -0.01 10.22
CA THR A 80 -7.52 -0.76 11.48
C THR A 80 -6.14 -1.41 11.68
N PRO A 81 -5.71 -1.68 12.93
CA PRO A 81 -4.46 -2.41 13.18
C PRO A 81 -4.41 -3.77 12.49
N ASP A 82 -5.52 -4.52 12.51
CA ASP A 82 -5.65 -5.80 11.81
C ASP A 82 -5.43 -5.67 10.30
N THR A 83 -5.94 -4.60 9.70
CA THR A 83 -5.66 -4.26 8.29
C THR A 83 -4.16 -4.06 8.05
N ILE A 84 -3.48 -3.30 8.91
CA ILE A 84 -2.04 -3.04 8.76
C ILE A 84 -1.21 -4.33 8.89
N GLU A 85 -1.57 -5.20 9.81
CA GLU A 85 -0.91 -6.51 9.98
C GLU A 85 -1.07 -7.40 8.73
N LYS A 86 -2.19 -7.30 8.03
CA LYS A 86 -2.44 -7.99 6.76
C LYS A 86 -1.67 -7.41 5.56
N CYS A 87 -1.09 -6.23 5.69
CA CYS A 87 -0.37 -5.55 4.61
C CYS A 87 1.05 -6.08 4.35
N SER A 88 1.49 -7.18 4.99
CA SER A 88 2.73 -7.84 4.56
C SER A 88 2.55 -8.39 3.13
N ARG A 89 3.62 -8.39 2.33
CA ARG A 89 3.52 -8.78 0.91
C ARG A 89 2.97 -10.19 0.73
N ILE A 90 3.48 -11.17 1.47
CA ILE A 90 3.00 -12.55 1.40
C ILE A 90 1.50 -12.57 1.71
N ARG A 91 1.10 -12.00 2.84
CA ARG A 91 -0.30 -12.06 3.27
C ARG A 91 -1.24 -11.32 2.32
N THR A 92 -0.80 -10.17 1.79
CA THR A 92 -1.55 -9.45 0.76
C THR A 92 -1.79 -10.34 -0.45
N MET A 93 -0.74 -10.98 -1.00
CA MET A 93 -0.86 -11.80 -2.20
C MET A 93 -1.73 -13.04 -2.00
N GLU A 94 -1.64 -13.68 -0.83
CA GLU A 94 -2.52 -14.80 -0.45
C GLU A 94 -4.00 -14.36 -0.38
N LEU A 95 -4.28 -13.21 0.22
CA LEU A 95 -5.65 -12.67 0.33
C LEU A 95 -6.20 -12.27 -1.05
N LEU A 96 -5.36 -11.72 -1.92
CA LEU A 96 -5.75 -11.40 -3.30
C LEU A 96 -6.10 -12.68 -4.08
N GLU A 97 -5.28 -13.72 -3.96
CA GLU A 97 -5.53 -15.02 -4.60
C GLU A 97 -6.82 -15.67 -4.10
N LEU A 98 -6.99 -15.75 -2.77
CA LEU A 98 -8.19 -16.29 -2.14
C LEU A 98 -9.47 -15.60 -2.60
N ASN A 99 -9.40 -14.30 -2.90
CA ASN A 99 -10.53 -13.50 -3.36
C ASN A 99 -10.62 -13.42 -4.90
N GLY A 100 -9.80 -14.15 -5.64
CA GLY A 100 -9.79 -14.13 -7.09
C GLY A 100 -9.49 -12.77 -7.71
N ILE A 101 -8.60 -12.00 -7.07
CA ILE A 101 -8.12 -10.71 -7.60
C ILE A 101 -7.00 -10.98 -8.61
N PRO A 102 -7.08 -10.39 -9.82
CA PRO A 102 -6.03 -10.54 -10.82
C PRO A 102 -4.68 -9.98 -10.33
N GLN A 103 -3.69 -10.85 -10.25
CA GLN A 103 -2.31 -10.52 -9.87
C GLN A 103 -1.34 -11.43 -10.63
N PRO A 104 -0.03 -11.10 -10.70
CA PRO A 104 0.97 -12.02 -11.24
C PRO A 104 1.01 -13.33 -10.47
N ALA A 105 1.30 -14.42 -11.15
CA ALA A 105 1.62 -15.67 -10.47
C ALA A 105 2.76 -15.45 -9.48
N PHE A 106 2.64 -16.00 -8.29
CA PHE A 106 3.63 -15.84 -7.21
C PHE A 106 3.89 -17.13 -6.47
N SER A 107 5.01 -17.18 -5.78
CA SER A 107 5.33 -18.20 -4.78
C SER A 107 6.15 -17.61 -3.64
N VAL A 108 5.98 -18.13 -2.44
CA VAL A 108 6.91 -17.89 -1.33
C VAL A 108 8.15 -18.72 -1.58
N VAL A 109 9.34 -18.11 -1.45
CA VAL A 109 10.61 -18.77 -1.69
C VAL A 109 11.22 -19.15 -0.34
N GLU A 110 11.16 -20.41 0.01
CA GLU A 110 11.78 -20.99 1.22
C GLU A 110 13.12 -21.65 0.88
N LYS A 111 13.18 -22.27 -0.30
CA LYS A 111 14.34 -23.02 -0.80
C LYS A 111 14.55 -22.77 -2.28
N GLU A 112 15.71 -23.16 -2.79
CA GLU A 112 16.11 -22.94 -4.18
C GLU A 112 15.17 -23.62 -5.21
N GLU A 113 14.60 -24.76 -4.86
CA GLU A 113 13.70 -25.51 -5.71
C GLU A 113 12.37 -24.81 -5.97
N ASP A 114 12.01 -23.83 -5.13
CA ASP A 114 10.81 -22.98 -5.33
C ASP A 114 10.99 -22.01 -6.50
N LEU A 115 12.22 -21.83 -6.99
CA LEU A 115 12.55 -21.04 -8.18
C LEU A 115 12.59 -21.94 -9.41
N ASN A 116 11.59 -21.82 -10.27
CA ASN A 116 11.49 -22.61 -11.50
C ASN A 116 12.03 -21.83 -12.70
N ASP A 117 13.00 -22.37 -13.43
CA ASP A 117 13.66 -21.73 -14.58
C ASP A 117 12.70 -21.36 -15.73
N SER A 118 11.55 -22.02 -15.85
CA SER A 118 10.55 -21.71 -16.88
C SER A 118 9.72 -20.47 -16.61
N THR A 119 9.88 -19.84 -15.46
CA THR A 119 9.04 -18.72 -15.01
C THR A 119 9.72 -17.34 -15.07
N PHE A 120 10.97 -17.29 -15.54
CA PHE A 120 11.68 -16.01 -15.73
C PHE A 120 11.31 -15.32 -17.07
N PRO A 121 11.41 -13.97 -17.15
CA PRO A 121 11.89 -13.05 -16.13
C PRO A 121 10.87 -12.86 -14.99
N ALA A 122 11.38 -12.47 -13.81
CA ALA A 122 10.60 -12.39 -12.59
C ALA A 122 11.05 -11.24 -11.67
N TRP A 123 10.38 -11.12 -10.54
CA TRP A 123 10.74 -10.22 -9.46
C TRP A 123 10.93 -11.00 -8.18
N ILE A 124 12.08 -10.82 -7.55
CA ILE A 124 12.32 -11.26 -6.17
C ILE A 124 12.03 -10.07 -5.26
N LYS A 125 11.16 -10.28 -4.29
CA LYS A 125 10.71 -9.23 -3.39
C LYS A 125 10.85 -9.69 -1.94
N ARG A 126 11.18 -8.75 -1.04
CA ARG A 126 11.06 -8.97 0.40
C ARG A 126 9.63 -9.40 0.74
N GLY A 127 9.46 -10.50 1.47
CA GLY A 127 8.16 -11.11 1.76
C GLY A 127 7.42 -10.47 2.92
N THR A 128 8.14 -10.11 4.00
CA THR A 128 7.57 -9.50 5.21
C THR A 128 8.09 -8.09 5.44
N GLY A 129 7.33 -7.28 6.17
CA GLY A 129 7.64 -5.86 6.39
C GLY A 129 7.45 -5.01 5.13
N TRP A 130 7.95 -3.79 5.16
CA TRP A 130 7.83 -2.82 4.06
C TRP A 130 9.15 -2.64 3.33
N SER A 131 9.07 -2.36 2.02
CA SER A 131 10.27 -2.11 1.21
C SER A 131 10.88 -0.75 1.57
N CYS A 132 11.98 -0.77 2.30
CA CYS A 132 12.74 0.41 2.74
C CYS A 132 14.04 0.61 1.97
N HIS A 133 14.53 -0.44 1.30
CA HIS A 133 15.75 -0.42 0.50
C HIS A 133 15.44 -0.65 -0.98
N LYS A 134 16.27 -0.10 -1.87
CA LYS A 134 16.10 -0.25 -3.33
C LYS A 134 16.12 -1.71 -3.79
N ASN A 135 16.91 -2.54 -3.11
CA ASN A 135 17.07 -3.97 -3.40
C ASN A 135 16.07 -4.86 -2.63
N ASP A 136 15.00 -4.31 -2.05
CA ASP A 136 13.90 -5.09 -1.51
C ASP A 136 12.92 -5.58 -2.60
N VAL A 137 13.14 -5.11 -3.85
CA VAL A 137 12.43 -5.53 -5.06
C VAL A 137 13.43 -5.58 -6.20
N CYS A 138 13.77 -6.76 -6.68
CA CYS A 138 14.77 -7.00 -7.71
C CYS A 138 14.12 -7.65 -8.94
N TYR A 139 14.33 -7.08 -10.12
CA TYR A 139 14.04 -7.75 -11.38
C TYR A 139 15.17 -8.70 -11.69
N VAL A 140 14.84 -9.93 -12.09
CA VAL A 140 15.78 -11.00 -12.36
C VAL A 140 15.40 -11.72 -13.65
N THR A 141 16.41 -12.11 -14.44
CA THR A 141 16.22 -12.72 -15.75
C THR A 141 16.43 -14.23 -15.73
N ASP A 142 17.04 -14.74 -14.68
CA ASP A 142 17.29 -16.17 -14.47
C ASP A 142 17.38 -16.52 -12.98
N LYS A 143 17.52 -17.82 -12.72
CA LYS A 143 17.61 -18.37 -11.36
C LYS A 143 18.87 -17.91 -10.61
N LYS A 144 19.99 -17.72 -11.31
CA LYS A 144 21.25 -17.28 -10.70
C LYS A 144 21.09 -15.85 -10.13
N GLU A 145 20.56 -14.93 -10.92
CA GLU A 145 20.27 -13.56 -10.45
C GLU A 145 19.28 -13.56 -9.28
N ALA A 146 18.27 -14.46 -9.31
CA ALA A 146 17.31 -14.58 -8.22
C ALA A 146 17.99 -15.03 -6.91
N LEU A 147 18.89 -16.00 -6.96
CA LEU A 147 19.65 -16.46 -5.79
C LEU A 147 20.60 -15.38 -5.26
N GLU A 148 21.27 -14.64 -6.14
CA GLU A 148 22.12 -13.50 -5.75
C GLU A 148 21.31 -12.40 -5.05
N ALA A 149 20.11 -12.07 -5.55
CA ALA A 149 19.22 -11.10 -4.92
C ALA A 149 18.72 -11.57 -3.55
N ILE A 150 18.38 -12.85 -3.40
CA ILE A 150 17.96 -13.44 -2.13
C ILE A 150 19.12 -13.40 -1.11
N GLU A 151 20.33 -13.77 -1.53
CA GLU A 151 21.49 -13.76 -0.66
C GLU A 151 21.84 -12.35 -0.17
N GLU A 152 21.76 -11.35 -1.04
CA GLU A 152 21.94 -9.93 -0.64
C GLU A 152 20.90 -9.47 0.38
N MET A 153 19.64 -9.88 0.20
CA MET A 153 18.58 -9.61 1.18
C MET A 153 18.82 -10.33 2.51
N ARG A 154 19.29 -11.60 2.49
CA ARG A 154 19.66 -12.35 3.71
C ARG A 154 20.77 -11.68 4.50
N GLN A 155 21.79 -11.15 3.83
CA GLN A 155 22.88 -10.41 4.48
C GLN A 155 22.37 -9.14 5.19
N ARG A 156 21.20 -8.62 4.80
CA ARG A 156 20.53 -7.50 5.49
C ARG A 156 19.52 -7.96 6.55
N GLY A 157 19.46 -9.27 6.88
CA GLY A 157 18.58 -9.83 7.89
C GLY A 157 17.14 -10.06 7.42
N ILE A 158 16.91 -10.14 6.11
CA ILE A 158 15.59 -10.49 5.55
C ILE A 158 15.51 -12.00 5.39
N GLU A 159 14.49 -12.62 5.97
CA GLU A 159 14.34 -14.08 6.05
C GLU A 159 13.24 -14.64 5.16
N SER A 160 12.39 -13.78 4.59
CA SER A 160 11.27 -14.20 3.76
C SER A 160 11.25 -13.50 2.41
N PHE A 161 11.00 -14.26 1.36
CA PHE A 161 11.06 -13.80 -0.03
C PHE A 161 9.84 -14.24 -0.79
N VAL A 162 9.45 -13.41 -1.76
CA VAL A 162 8.39 -13.73 -2.71
C VAL A 162 8.95 -13.60 -4.12
N TYR A 163 8.77 -14.66 -4.87
CA TYR A 163 8.87 -14.65 -6.33
C TYR A 163 7.55 -14.17 -6.92
N THR A 164 7.59 -13.27 -7.90
CA THR A 164 6.42 -12.92 -8.71
C THR A 164 6.79 -12.89 -10.18
N ALA A 165 5.97 -13.51 -11.03
CA ALA A 165 6.15 -13.47 -12.48
C ALA A 165 6.16 -12.01 -12.99
N HIS A 166 6.99 -11.74 -13.99
CA HIS A 166 7.00 -10.42 -14.65
C HIS A 166 5.79 -10.28 -15.58
N CYS A 167 5.01 -9.21 -15.38
CA CYS A 167 3.92 -8.83 -16.27
C CYS A 167 4.37 -7.69 -17.18
N LYS A 168 4.25 -7.89 -18.50
CA LYS A 168 4.49 -6.84 -19.50
C LYS A 168 3.25 -5.96 -19.64
N GLY A 169 3.46 -4.65 -19.71
CA GLY A 169 2.37 -3.70 -19.92
C GLY A 169 2.68 -2.32 -19.35
N ASP A 170 1.68 -1.46 -19.40
CA ASP A 170 1.75 -0.13 -18.82
C ASP A 170 1.55 -0.21 -17.31
N ILE A 171 2.46 0.41 -16.55
CA ILE A 171 2.26 0.60 -15.13
C ILE A 171 1.29 1.76 -14.88
N ILE A 172 0.32 1.56 -14.02
CA ILE A 172 -0.66 2.55 -13.62
C ILE A 172 -0.72 2.62 -12.10
N LYS A 173 -0.54 3.82 -11.56
CA LYS A 173 -0.76 4.09 -10.14
C LYS A 173 -2.23 4.36 -9.89
N PHE A 174 -2.75 3.81 -8.79
CA PHE A 174 -4.10 4.11 -8.35
C PHE A 174 -4.13 4.52 -6.88
N TYR A 175 -5.19 5.26 -6.53
CA TYR A 175 -5.51 5.65 -5.17
C TYR A 175 -7.01 5.51 -4.92
N GLY A 176 -7.38 5.15 -3.69
CA GLY A 176 -8.78 5.01 -3.32
C GLY A 176 -9.08 5.32 -1.86
N VAL A 177 -10.35 5.70 -1.61
CA VAL A 177 -10.91 5.88 -0.27
C VAL A 177 -12.28 5.18 -0.22
N GLY A 178 -12.31 4.03 0.46
CA GLY A 178 -13.46 3.14 0.43
C GLY A 178 -13.83 2.78 -1.02
N ASN A 179 -15.13 2.73 -1.31
CA ASN A 179 -15.66 2.51 -2.65
C ASN A 179 -16.13 3.80 -3.36
N ARG A 180 -15.83 4.98 -2.79
CA ARG A 180 -16.38 6.28 -3.21
C ARG A 180 -15.42 7.13 -4.00
N TYR A 181 -14.17 7.06 -3.66
CA TYR A 181 -13.12 7.77 -4.35
C TYR A 181 -12.16 6.79 -4.99
N PHE A 182 -11.94 6.97 -6.27
CA PHE A 182 -10.95 6.24 -7.04
C PHE A 182 -10.34 7.20 -8.06
N THR A 183 -9.03 7.16 -8.16
CA THR A 183 -8.29 7.88 -9.19
C THR A 183 -7.08 7.07 -9.63
N TYR A 184 -6.60 7.33 -10.83
CA TYR A 184 -5.41 6.69 -11.36
C TYR A 184 -4.56 7.68 -12.14
N SER A 185 -3.29 7.34 -12.30
CA SER A 185 -2.35 8.11 -13.11
C SER A 185 -1.25 7.22 -13.65
N TYR A 186 -0.71 7.62 -14.78
CA TYR A 186 0.55 7.05 -15.26
C TYR A 186 1.71 7.66 -14.46
N PRO A 187 2.74 6.86 -14.10
CA PRO A 187 3.93 7.40 -13.45
C PRO A 187 4.62 8.41 -14.35
N VAL A 188 5.17 9.44 -13.75
CA VAL A 188 6.03 10.39 -14.51
C VAL A 188 7.31 9.65 -14.89
N ALA A 189 7.73 9.79 -16.14
CA ALA A 189 8.97 9.22 -16.66
C ALA A 189 10.15 9.51 -15.71
N ASP A 190 11.04 8.56 -15.59
CA ASP A 190 12.24 8.58 -14.71
C ASP A 190 11.98 8.71 -13.20
N LYS A 191 10.72 8.57 -12.74
CA LYS A 191 10.34 8.67 -11.32
C LYS A 191 9.76 7.40 -10.73
N THR A 192 9.82 6.26 -11.41
CA THR A 192 9.40 4.99 -10.81
C THR A 192 10.44 4.51 -9.81
N LYS A 193 9.98 4.07 -8.65
CA LYS A 193 10.83 3.70 -7.49
C LYS A 193 11.82 2.58 -7.81
N PHE A 194 11.50 1.70 -8.76
CA PHE A 194 12.28 0.50 -9.06
C PHE A 194 12.78 0.44 -10.51
N GLY A 195 12.75 1.55 -11.25
CA GLY A 195 13.18 1.57 -12.67
C GLY A 195 12.30 0.74 -13.60
N LEU A 196 11.03 0.58 -13.26
CA LEU A 196 10.06 -0.23 -14.02
C LEU A 196 9.94 0.20 -15.48
N GLU A 197 10.09 1.49 -15.75
CA GLU A 197 10.11 2.05 -17.12
C GLU A 197 11.28 1.53 -17.96
N LYS A 198 12.42 1.19 -17.35
CA LYS A 198 13.55 0.59 -18.06
C LYS A 198 13.27 -0.87 -18.45
N ILE A 199 12.42 -1.54 -17.70
CA ILE A 199 12.06 -2.94 -17.88
C ILE A 199 10.87 -3.08 -18.81
N ASN A 200 9.80 -2.32 -18.57
CA ASN A 200 8.56 -2.37 -19.36
C ASN A 200 8.59 -1.48 -20.61
N GLY A 201 9.58 -0.58 -20.71
CA GLY A 201 9.70 0.39 -21.78
C GLY A 201 8.78 1.60 -21.61
N ALA A 202 8.65 2.41 -22.66
CA ALA A 202 7.78 3.58 -22.64
C ALA A 202 6.31 3.17 -22.54
N ILE A 203 5.54 3.99 -21.84
CA ILE A 203 4.09 3.82 -21.69
C ILE A 203 3.42 3.84 -23.08
N LYS A 204 2.58 2.85 -23.35
CA LYS A 204 1.87 2.65 -24.62
C LYS A 204 0.44 3.18 -24.60
N HIS A 205 -0.08 3.50 -23.41
CA HIS A 205 -1.48 3.86 -23.20
C HIS A 205 -2.44 2.79 -23.73
N TYR A 206 -2.18 1.53 -23.38
CA TYR A 206 -3.06 0.44 -23.73
C TYR A 206 -4.50 0.72 -23.25
N PRO A 207 -5.50 0.49 -24.10
CA PRO A 207 -6.89 0.73 -23.73
C PRO A 207 -7.34 -0.28 -22.66
N PHE A 208 -8.07 0.19 -21.65
CA PHE A 208 -8.66 -0.64 -20.61
C PHE A 208 -9.96 -0.04 -20.09
N ASP A 209 -10.80 -0.86 -19.44
CA ASP A 209 -12.01 -0.38 -18.78
C ASP A 209 -11.68 0.15 -17.38
N ILE A 210 -11.82 1.45 -17.20
CA ILE A 210 -11.58 2.16 -15.93
C ILE A 210 -12.50 1.62 -14.83
N ASN A 211 -13.75 1.31 -15.14
CA ASN A 211 -14.68 0.77 -14.15
C ASN A 211 -14.26 -0.66 -13.72
N SER A 212 -13.69 -1.44 -14.62
CA SER A 212 -13.10 -2.75 -14.28
C SER A 212 -11.90 -2.58 -13.35
N MET A 213 -11.02 -1.63 -13.62
CA MET A 213 -9.90 -1.33 -12.73
C MET A 213 -10.41 -0.92 -11.34
N GLN A 214 -11.35 0.00 -11.27
CA GLN A 214 -11.95 0.42 -10.00
C GLN A 214 -12.54 -0.77 -9.23
N ARG A 215 -13.31 -1.64 -9.89
CA ARG A 215 -13.86 -2.87 -9.26
C ARG A 215 -12.75 -3.78 -8.70
N VAL A 216 -11.69 -4.00 -9.46
CA VAL A 216 -10.55 -4.84 -9.04
C VAL A 216 -9.88 -4.26 -7.80
N VAL A 217 -9.55 -2.96 -7.81
CA VAL A 217 -8.82 -2.37 -6.69
C VAL A 217 -9.69 -2.18 -5.44
N VAL A 218 -10.99 -1.87 -5.60
CA VAL A 218 -11.93 -1.81 -4.48
C VAL A 218 -12.08 -3.18 -3.84
N LYS A 219 -12.30 -4.24 -4.64
CA LYS A 219 -12.38 -5.61 -4.14
C LYS A 219 -11.10 -6.05 -3.43
N ALA A 220 -9.93 -5.65 -3.94
CA ALA A 220 -8.64 -5.91 -3.32
C ALA A 220 -8.50 -5.20 -1.96
N ALA A 221 -8.88 -3.93 -1.88
CA ALA A 221 -8.86 -3.17 -0.64
C ALA A 221 -9.83 -3.76 0.40
N GLU A 222 -11.03 -4.15 0.00
CA GLU A 222 -12.03 -4.81 0.85
C GLU A 222 -11.54 -6.17 1.38
N ALA A 223 -10.86 -6.97 0.56
CA ALA A 223 -10.30 -8.27 0.96
C ALA A 223 -9.27 -8.15 2.09
N ILE A 224 -8.58 -7.03 2.19
CA ILE A 224 -7.59 -6.74 3.25
C ILE A 224 -8.23 -5.95 4.40
N GLY A 225 -9.32 -5.22 4.14
CA GLY A 225 -9.99 -4.33 5.09
C GLY A 225 -9.53 -2.88 5.02
N MET A 226 -8.93 -2.44 3.90
CA MET A 226 -8.41 -1.09 3.73
C MET A 226 -9.52 -0.08 3.43
N THR A 227 -9.57 1.00 4.20
CA THR A 227 -10.39 2.18 3.89
C THR A 227 -9.62 3.19 3.04
N ILE A 228 -8.36 3.44 3.36
CA ILE A 228 -7.47 4.37 2.65
C ILE A 228 -6.36 3.54 2.03
N TYR A 229 -6.26 3.55 0.71
CA TYR A 229 -5.36 2.66 -0.02
C TYR A 229 -4.86 3.26 -1.32
N GLY A 230 -3.84 2.64 -1.87
CA GLY A 230 -3.34 2.88 -3.21
C GLY A 230 -2.34 1.81 -3.61
N GLY A 231 -1.89 1.84 -4.85
CA GLY A 231 -0.99 0.81 -5.33
C GLY A 231 -0.65 0.99 -6.80
N ASP A 232 -0.17 -0.10 -7.38
CA ASP A 232 0.24 -0.16 -8.77
C ASP A 232 -0.44 -1.36 -9.47
N CYS A 233 -0.93 -1.13 -10.68
CA CYS A 233 -1.42 -2.16 -11.61
C CYS A 233 -0.54 -2.20 -12.86
N ILE A 234 -0.50 -3.35 -13.53
CA ILE A 234 -0.08 -3.46 -14.93
C ILE A 234 -1.33 -3.63 -15.80
N VAL A 235 -1.38 -2.88 -16.89
CA VAL A 235 -2.35 -3.08 -17.97
C VAL A 235 -1.61 -3.60 -19.19
N ASP A 236 -1.96 -4.81 -19.64
CA ASP A 236 -1.35 -5.42 -20.81
C ASP A 236 -1.93 -4.89 -22.14
N GLU A 237 -1.37 -5.32 -23.26
CA GLU A 237 -1.82 -4.94 -24.61
C GLU A 237 -3.27 -5.31 -24.94
N LYS A 238 -3.87 -6.25 -24.18
CA LYS A 238 -5.26 -6.69 -24.32
C LYS A 238 -6.21 -5.96 -23.36
N GLY A 239 -5.67 -5.06 -22.53
CA GLY A 239 -6.45 -4.35 -21.51
C GLY A 239 -6.69 -5.16 -20.24
N ASN A 240 -6.02 -6.31 -20.06
CA ASN A 240 -6.10 -7.05 -18.81
C ASN A 240 -5.35 -6.33 -17.70
N ILE A 241 -5.95 -6.31 -16.51
CA ILE A 241 -5.43 -5.61 -15.34
C ILE A 241 -4.84 -6.63 -14.38
N SER A 242 -3.60 -6.42 -13.94
CA SER A 242 -2.94 -7.21 -12.89
C SER A 242 -2.49 -6.30 -11.76
N LEU A 243 -2.94 -6.55 -10.53
CA LEU A 243 -2.53 -5.81 -9.36
C LEU A 243 -1.14 -6.27 -8.93
N ILE A 244 -0.17 -5.38 -8.87
CA ILE A 244 1.24 -5.71 -8.55
C ILE A 244 1.72 -5.18 -7.20
N ASP A 245 1.02 -4.18 -6.65
CA ASP A 245 1.28 -3.62 -5.32
C ASP A 245 0.02 -3.00 -4.73
N LEU A 246 -0.17 -3.15 -3.41
CA LEU A 246 -1.27 -2.55 -2.66
C LEU A 246 -0.75 -2.06 -1.32
N ASN A 247 -0.95 -0.78 -1.05
CA ASN A 247 -0.37 -0.08 0.08
C ASN A 247 -1.45 0.56 0.96
N ASP A 248 -1.29 0.43 2.27
CA ASP A 248 -2.04 1.18 3.27
C ASP A 248 -1.66 2.67 3.22
N PHE A 249 -2.63 3.52 3.33
CA PHE A 249 -2.52 4.97 3.42
C PHE A 249 -1.30 5.56 2.68
N PRO A 250 -1.30 5.58 1.34
CA PRO A 250 -0.22 6.16 0.55
C PRO A 250 -0.18 7.68 0.67
N SER A 251 0.88 8.29 0.17
CA SER A 251 1.08 9.75 0.26
C SER A 251 0.19 10.58 -0.67
N PHE A 252 -0.54 9.96 -1.60
CA PHE A 252 -1.41 10.63 -2.59
C PHE A 252 -0.76 11.83 -3.29
N SER A 253 0.54 11.76 -3.54
CA SER A 253 1.36 12.93 -3.92
C SER A 253 0.87 13.69 -5.15
N SER A 254 0.28 13.01 -6.13
CA SER A 254 -0.26 13.62 -7.36
C SER A 254 -1.68 14.19 -7.21
N VAL A 255 -2.43 13.80 -6.16
CA VAL A 255 -3.85 14.12 -5.97
C VAL A 255 -4.16 14.50 -4.52
N ARG A 256 -3.17 15.01 -3.79
CA ARG A 256 -3.20 15.19 -2.33
C ARG A 256 -4.39 15.99 -1.82
N GLU A 257 -4.68 17.13 -2.42
CA GLU A 257 -5.76 18.01 -1.94
C GLU A 257 -7.14 17.38 -2.10
N GLU A 258 -7.36 16.72 -3.24
CA GLU A 258 -8.61 16.02 -3.50
C GLU A 258 -8.75 14.81 -2.58
N ALA A 259 -7.70 13.99 -2.48
CA ALA A 259 -7.67 12.83 -1.60
C ALA A 259 -7.88 13.20 -0.13
N ALA A 260 -7.28 14.29 0.36
CA ALA A 260 -7.45 14.75 1.73
C ALA A 260 -8.93 15.08 2.05
N LYS A 261 -9.64 15.72 1.12
CA LYS A 261 -11.08 15.99 1.26
C LYS A 261 -11.90 14.71 1.33
N GLU A 262 -11.61 13.75 0.47
CA GLU A 262 -12.35 12.48 0.41
C GLU A 262 -12.05 11.60 1.63
N ILE A 263 -10.80 11.58 2.12
CA ILE A 263 -10.42 10.93 3.37
C ILE A 263 -11.18 11.55 4.55
N ALA A 264 -11.16 12.88 4.67
CA ALA A 264 -11.87 13.59 5.73
C ALA A 264 -13.39 13.30 5.71
N LYS A 265 -14.02 13.35 4.53
CA LYS A 265 -15.44 12.98 4.36
C LYS A 265 -15.71 11.53 4.78
N SER A 266 -14.81 10.60 4.45
CA SER A 266 -14.94 9.20 4.83
C SER A 266 -14.88 9.02 6.34
N ILE A 267 -13.94 9.68 7.01
CA ILE A 267 -13.79 9.66 8.47
C ILE A 267 -15.06 10.21 9.15
N ILE A 268 -15.53 11.39 8.75
CA ILE A 268 -16.74 12.00 9.31
C ILE A 268 -17.98 11.12 9.13
N LYS A 269 -18.08 10.42 7.98
CA LYS A 269 -19.22 9.54 7.72
C LYS A 269 -19.21 8.30 8.62
N THR A 270 -18.06 7.72 8.86
CA THR A 270 -17.93 6.54 9.73
C THR A 270 -18.50 6.82 11.13
N LEU A 271 -18.35 8.05 11.63
CA LEU A 271 -18.88 8.48 12.92
C LEU A 271 -20.41 8.70 12.93
N LYS A 272 -21.02 9.06 11.80
CA LYS A 272 -22.47 9.28 11.72
C LYS A 272 -23.29 7.99 11.61
N ILE A 273 -22.64 6.87 11.44
CA ILE A 273 -23.27 5.56 11.29
C ILE A 273 -23.30 4.79 12.63
N LYS A 274 -22.48 5.20 13.60
CA LYS A 274 -22.55 4.76 15.00
C LYS A 274 -23.60 5.58 15.75
#